data_aa138954f86ce85b07d3f38c0d9df4d7
#
_entry.id   aa138954f86ce85b07d3f38c0d9df4d7
#
_cell.length_a   1.000
_cell.length_b   1.000
_cell.length_c   1.000
_cell.angle_alpha   90.00
_cell.angle_beta   90.00
_cell.angle_gamma   90.00
#
_symmetry.space_group_name_H-M   'P 1'
#
loop_
_entity.id
_entity.type
_entity.pdbx_description
1 polymer ?
#
loop_
_entity_poly.entity_id
_entity_poly.type
_entity_poly.pdbx_seq_one_letter_code
_entity_poly.pdbx_strand_id
1 'polypeptide(L)'
;MLGLPVIAMETILGYLVMPLSDMTQPEDFLEFFETNSLMVGLVGLIGLIVQISFLGGIWISYMSIDAGKTVNPIGALQAGLTKFFPLFGAYLIITIVISFGYLLLILPGIYLTARFGLFAAQIMFEDNKVFQSIGSSWEKTDEHGSKLFVFTLIFMSLILISALILGAIIPAGIIQIAILSIIEYIFVIPLGYIFFTLYKSLKSE
;
A
#
# COMPACT_ATOMS: atom_id res chain seq x y z
N MET A 1 8.50 -0.64 -13.41
CA MET A 1 8.64 -2.10 -13.49
C MET A 1 8.41 -2.81 -12.15
N LEU A 2 8.90 -2.28 -11.00
CA LEU A 2 8.69 -2.89 -9.67
C LEU A 2 7.21 -3.06 -9.29
N GLY A 3 6.35 -2.10 -9.63
CA GLY A 3 4.92 -2.15 -9.32
C GLY A 3 4.08 -3.08 -10.21
N LEU A 4 4.60 -3.54 -11.34
CA LEU A 4 3.82 -4.36 -12.28
C LEU A 4 3.24 -5.65 -11.65
N PRO A 5 4.00 -6.44 -10.84
CA PRO A 5 3.44 -7.62 -10.22
C PRO A 5 2.28 -7.31 -9.26
N VAL A 6 2.37 -6.20 -8.52
CA VAL A 6 1.32 -5.79 -7.58
C VAL A 6 0.09 -5.34 -8.34
N ILE A 7 0.24 -4.47 -9.36
CA ILE A 7 -0.85 -4.02 -10.23
C ILE A 7 -1.56 -5.23 -10.87
N ALA A 8 -0.79 -6.21 -11.36
CA ALA A 8 -1.37 -7.42 -11.93
C ALA A 8 -2.18 -8.22 -10.91
N MET A 9 -1.65 -8.41 -9.70
CA MET A 9 -2.36 -9.15 -8.63
C MET A 9 -3.60 -8.41 -8.16
N GLU A 10 -3.54 -7.09 -7.99
CA GLU A 10 -4.71 -6.26 -7.63
C GLU A 10 -5.77 -6.32 -8.73
N THR A 11 -5.36 -6.25 -10.00
CA THR A 11 -6.28 -6.36 -11.14
C THR A 11 -6.97 -7.72 -11.17
N ILE A 12 -6.22 -8.81 -10.99
CA ILE A 12 -6.78 -10.18 -10.99
C ILE A 12 -7.73 -10.36 -9.79
N LEU A 13 -7.31 -9.99 -8.60
CA LEU A 13 -8.13 -10.12 -7.40
C LEU A 13 -9.39 -9.25 -7.47
N GLY A 14 -9.24 -7.99 -7.88
CA GLY A 14 -10.36 -7.07 -8.06
C GLY A 14 -11.38 -7.58 -9.07
N TYR A 15 -10.92 -8.18 -10.17
CA TYR A 15 -11.81 -8.79 -11.15
C TYR A 15 -12.53 -10.04 -10.62
N LEU A 16 -11.83 -10.88 -9.84
CA LEU A 16 -12.42 -12.07 -9.22
C LEU A 16 -13.51 -11.73 -8.21
N VAL A 17 -13.34 -10.64 -7.44
CA VAL A 17 -14.31 -10.22 -6.42
C VAL A 17 -15.32 -9.19 -6.95
N MET A 18 -15.19 -8.75 -8.19
CA MET A 18 -16.08 -7.76 -8.80
C MET A 18 -17.59 -8.16 -8.72
N PRO A 19 -17.98 -9.43 -8.88
CA PRO A 19 -19.38 -9.81 -8.75
C PRO A 19 -20.00 -9.47 -7.39
N LEU A 20 -19.20 -9.37 -6.31
CA LEU A 20 -19.68 -9.00 -4.98
C LEU A 20 -20.33 -7.60 -4.93
N SER A 21 -19.95 -6.70 -5.84
CA SER A 21 -20.51 -5.33 -5.89
C SER A 21 -21.98 -5.29 -6.30
N ASP A 22 -22.46 -6.28 -7.01
CA ASP A 22 -23.83 -6.36 -7.54
C ASP A 22 -24.75 -7.23 -6.69
N MET A 23 -24.19 -7.95 -5.70
CA MET A 23 -24.94 -8.82 -4.81
C MET A 23 -25.64 -8.01 -3.73
N THR A 24 -26.94 -8.28 -3.54
CA THR A 24 -27.78 -7.58 -2.56
C THR A 24 -28.36 -8.52 -1.50
N GLN A 25 -28.40 -9.81 -1.77
CA GLN A 25 -28.94 -10.81 -0.85
C GLN A 25 -27.82 -11.55 -0.13
N PRO A 26 -27.98 -11.86 1.18
CA PRO A 26 -26.96 -12.62 1.92
C PRO A 26 -26.64 -14.00 1.30
N GLU A 27 -27.64 -14.62 0.67
CA GLU A 27 -27.53 -15.93 0.03
C GLU A 27 -26.55 -15.89 -1.15
N ASP A 28 -26.55 -14.79 -1.96
CA ASP A 28 -25.66 -14.61 -3.10
C ASP A 28 -24.19 -14.57 -2.64
N PHE A 29 -23.90 -13.91 -1.50
CA PHE A 29 -22.57 -13.87 -0.91
C PHE A 29 -22.11 -15.26 -0.47
N LEU A 30 -22.99 -16.05 0.17
CA LEU A 30 -22.65 -17.40 0.62
C LEU A 30 -22.34 -18.30 -0.58
N GLU A 31 -23.19 -18.32 -1.61
CA GLU A 31 -22.99 -19.09 -2.83
C GLU A 31 -21.67 -18.70 -3.54
N PHE A 32 -21.38 -17.40 -3.62
CA PHE A 32 -20.12 -16.91 -4.20
C PHE A 32 -18.90 -17.48 -3.46
N PHE A 33 -18.89 -17.42 -2.13
CA PHE A 33 -17.76 -17.91 -1.34
C PHE A 33 -17.69 -19.46 -1.32
N GLU A 34 -18.81 -20.16 -1.31
CA GLU A 34 -18.81 -21.63 -1.47
C GLU A 34 -18.15 -22.05 -2.77
N THR A 35 -18.43 -21.34 -3.86
CA THR A 35 -17.90 -21.66 -5.18
C THR A 35 -16.48 -21.17 -5.41
N ASN A 36 -16.12 -19.98 -4.92
CA ASN A 36 -14.88 -19.26 -5.31
C ASN A 36 -13.84 -19.15 -4.20
N SER A 37 -14.13 -19.60 -2.96
CA SER A 37 -13.25 -19.39 -1.79
C SER A 37 -11.81 -19.85 -2.01
N LEU A 38 -11.61 -21.01 -2.62
CA LEU A 38 -10.27 -21.54 -2.89
C LEU A 38 -9.48 -20.62 -3.85
N MET A 39 -10.12 -20.21 -4.94
CA MET A 39 -9.48 -19.37 -5.96
C MET A 39 -9.19 -17.97 -5.42
N VAL A 40 -10.18 -17.34 -4.79
CA VAL A 40 -10.03 -16.00 -4.16
C VAL A 40 -8.98 -16.06 -3.04
N GLY A 41 -8.99 -17.11 -2.23
CA GLY A 41 -8.02 -17.32 -1.15
C GLY A 41 -6.59 -17.48 -1.66
N LEU A 42 -6.37 -18.31 -2.69
CA LEU A 42 -5.05 -18.52 -3.27
C LEU A 42 -4.51 -17.25 -3.95
N VAL A 43 -5.34 -16.60 -4.77
CA VAL A 43 -4.95 -15.33 -5.43
C VAL A 43 -4.71 -14.24 -4.40
N GLY A 44 -5.56 -14.13 -3.39
CA GLY A 44 -5.38 -13.18 -2.28
C GLY A 44 -4.10 -13.42 -1.50
N LEU A 45 -3.77 -14.68 -1.19
CA LEU A 45 -2.51 -15.03 -0.51
C LEU A 45 -1.27 -14.68 -1.33
N ILE A 46 -1.28 -15.01 -2.62
CA ILE A 46 -0.17 -14.65 -3.53
C ILE A 46 -0.08 -13.12 -3.65
N GLY A 47 -1.22 -12.44 -3.81
CA GLY A 47 -1.29 -10.97 -3.85
C GLY A 47 -0.70 -10.33 -2.60
N LEU A 48 -1.03 -10.85 -1.43
CA LEU A 48 -0.49 -10.38 -0.14
C LEU A 48 1.03 -10.54 -0.07
N ILE A 49 1.57 -11.68 -0.51
CA ILE A 49 3.02 -11.90 -0.54
C ILE A 49 3.70 -10.90 -1.48
N VAL A 50 3.14 -10.66 -2.66
CA VAL A 50 3.65 -9.69 -3.63
C VAL A 50 3.56 -8.27 -3.07
N GLN A 51 2.45 -7.90 -2.45
CA GLN A 51 2.23 -6.58 -1.83
C GLN A 51 3.23 -6.28 -0.72
N ILE A 52 3.44 -7.23 0.20
CA ILE A 52 4.41 -7.06 1.30
C ILE A 52 5.85 -7.01 0.76
N SER A 53 6.16 -7.82 -0.26
CA SER A 53 7.47 -7.78 -0.93
C SER A 53 7.70 -6.43 -1.62
N PHE A 54 6.67 -5.89 -2.28
CA PHE A 54 6.71 -4.57 -2.89
C PHE A 54 6.90 -3.47 -1.84
N LEU A 55 6.17 -3.54 -0.72
CA LEU A 55 6.26 -2.56 0.37
C LEU A 55 7.70 -2.41 0.90
N GLY A 56 8.45 -3.51 1.05
CA GLY A 56 9.87 -3.46 1.39
C GLY A 56 10.75 -3.06 0.21
N GLY A 57 10.48 -3.63 -0.96
CA GLY A 57 11.27 -3.44 -2.18
C GLY A 57 11.27 -2.01 -2.71
N ILE A 58 10.18 -1.26 -2.51
CA ILE A 58 10.09 0.14 -2.94
C ILE A 58 11.11 1.02 -2.20
N TRP A 59 11.36 0.79 -0.92
CA TRP A 59 12.37 1.50 -0.13
C TRP A 59 13.79 1.24 -0.63
N ILE A 60 14.11 -0.01 -0.97
CA ILE A 60 15.39 -0.37 -1.61
C ILE A 60 15.54 0.33 -2.96
N SER A 61 14.45 0.44 -3.71
CA SER A 61 14.44 1.14 -5.00
C SER A 61 14.70 2.64 -4.84
N TYR A 62 14.07 3.29 -3.86
CA TYR A 62 14.34 4.71 -3.55
C TYR A 62 15.80 4.93 -3.16
N MET A 63 16.37 4.07 -2.32
CA MET A 63 17.78 4.16 -1.94
C MET A 63 18.71 3.97 -3.15
N SER A 64 18.37 3.07 -4.07
CA SER A 64 19.16 2.86 -5.29
C SER A 64 19.12 4.08 -6.21
N ILE A 65 17.94 4.67 -6.41
CA ILE A 65 17.75 5.89 -7.21
C ILE A 65 18.53 7.06 -6.60
N ASP A 66 18.40 7.26 -5.29
CA ASP A 66 19.12 8.33 -4.58
C ASP A 66 20.64 8.17 -4.65
N ALA A 67 21.15 6.96 -4.69
CA ALA A 67 22.57 6.66 -4.88
C ALA A 67 23.03 6.72 -6.35
N GLY A 68 22.17 7.13 -7.29
CA GLY A 68 22.47 7.18 -8.72
C GLY A 68 22.65 5.79 -9.37
N LYS A 69 22.16 4.73 -8.73
CA LYS A 69 22.28 3.35 -9.22
C LYS A 69 21.02 2.93 -10.00
N THR A 70 21.20 1.97 -10.89
CA THR A 70 20.07 1.34 -11.57
C THR A 70 19.28 0.46 -10.59
N VAL A 71 17.95 0.58 -10.62
CA VAL A 71 17.08 -0.29 -9.82
C VAL A 71 17.02 -1.67 -10.46
N ASN A 72 17.31 -2.70 -9.66
CA ASN A 72 17.00 -4.08 -10.02
C ASN A 72 15.65 -4.47 -9.40
N PRO A 73 14.55 -4.55 -10.18
CA PRO A 73 13.21 -4.78 -9.63
C PRO A 73 13.08 -6.13 -8.91
N ILE A 74 13.69 -7.19 -9.45
CA ILE A 74 13.65 -8.53 -8.86
C ILE A 74 14.41 -8.53 -7.54
N GLY A 75 15.63 -7.98 -7.52
CA GLY A 75 16.44 -7.89 -6.30
C GLY A 75 15.77 -7.05 -5.23
N ALA A 76 15.06 -5.97 -5.60
CA ALA A 76 14.30 -5.15 -4.66
C ALA A 76 13.12 -5.93 -4.05
N LEU A 77 12.33 -6.66 -4.85
CA LEU A 77 11.25 -7.51 -4.35
C LEU A 77 11.78 -8.64 -3.45
N GLN A 78 12.90 -9.27 -3.82
CA GLN A 78 13.55 -10.28 -2.98
C GLN A 78 13.99 -9.70 -1.63
N ALA A 79 14.56 -8.49 -1.61
CA ALA A 79 14.93 -7.82 -0.38
C ALA A 79 13.71 -7.55 0.52
N GLY A 80 12.57 -7.11 -0.05
CA GLY A 80 11.32 -6.99 0.68
C GLY A 80 10.82 -8.34 1.22
N LEU A 81 10.93 -9.40 0.43
CA LEU A 81 10.54 -10.76 0.83
C LEU A 81 11.37 -11.30 2.00
N THR A 82 12.65 -10.96 2.10
CA THR A 82 13.50 -11.38 3.25
C THR A 82 13.01 -10.83 4.58
N LYS A 83 12.29 -9.70 4.56
CA LYS A 83 11.68 -9.06 5.74
C LYS A 83 10.15 -9.25 5.79
N PHE A 84 9.64 -10.29 5.11
CA PHE A 84 8.20 -10.51 4.98
C PHE A 84 7.47 -10.51 6.32
N PHE A 85 7.89 -11.32 7.29
CA PHE A 85 7.16 -11.46 8.56
C PHE A 85 7.09 -10.16 9.39
N PRO A 86 8.19 -9.41 9.61
CA PRO A 86 8.09 -8.14 10.32
C PRO A 86 7.31 -7.09 9.54
N LEU A 87 7.45 -7.00 8.21
CA LEU A 87 6.66 -6.10 7.37
C LEU A 87 5.17 -6.44 7.41
N PHE A 88 4.82 -7.72 7.27
CA PHE A 88 3.44 -8.19 7.34
C PHE A 88 2.81 -7.92 8.70
N GLY A 89 3.52 -8.24 9.79
CA GLY A 89 3.02 -7.99 11.14
C GLY A 89 2.78 -6.51 11.42
N ALA A 90 3.71 -5.64 11.01
CA ALA A 90 3.53 -4.19 11.16
C ALA A 90 2.40 -3.67 10.25
N TYR A 91 2.35 -4.09 8.99
CA TYR A 91 1.31 -3.74 8.05
C TYR A 91 -0.09 -4.11 8.56
N LEU A 92 -0.25 -5.33 9.10
CA LEU A 92 -1.52 -5.79 9.65
C LEU A 92 -2.02 -4.89 10.79
N ILE A 93 -1.14 -4.62 11.77
CA ILE A 93 -1.49 -3.78 12.93
C ILE A 93 -1.82 -2.36 12.47
N ILE A 94 -0.98 -1.77 11.63
CA ILE A 94 -1.17 -0.41 11.11
C ILE A 94 -2.47 -0.31 10.31
N THR A 95 -2.77 -1.30 9.46
CA THR A 95 -4.02 -1.32 8.68
C THR A 95 -5.24 -1.34 9.58
N ILE A 96 -5.24 -2.14 10.66
CA ILE A 96 -6.32 -2.15 11.64
C ILE A 96 -6.49 -0.77 12.28
N VAL A 97 -5.40 -0.15 12.75
CA VAL A 97 -5.43 1.16 13.40
C VAL A 97 -5.92 2.25 12.44
N ILE A 98 -5.42 2.25 11.20
CA ILE A 98 -5.84 3.21 10.16
C ILE A 98 -7.33 3.01 9.81
N SER A 99 -7.78 1.75 9.70
CA SER A 99 -9.19 1.44 9.43
C SER A 99 -10.12 2.00 10.51
N PHE A 100 -9.75 1.89 11.78
CA PHE A 100 -10.48 2.57 12.86
C PHE A 100 -10.46 4.09 12.71
N GLY A 101 -9.36 4.67 12.27
CA GLY A 101 -9.27 6.10 11.96
C GLY A 101 -10.29 6.53 10.90
N TYR A 102 -10.40 5.75 9.81
CA TYR A 102 -11.39 5.99 8.73
C TYR A 102 -12.83 5.76 9.17
N LEU A 103 -13.08 4.76 10.04
CA LEU A 103 -14.40 4.52 10.61
C LEU A 103 -14.89 5.69 11.48
N LEU A 104 -13.99 6.35 12.19
CA LEU A 104 -14.33 7.53 12.98
C LEU A 104 -14.59 8.74 12.08
N LEU A 105 -13.64 9.08 11.23
CA LEU A 105 -13.71 10.16 10.24
C LEU A 105 -12.58 9.98 9.20
N ILE A 106 -12.76 10.50 8.00
CA ILE A 106 -11.75 10.39 6.92
C ILE A 106 -10.41 11.05 7.32
N LEU A 107 -10.44 12.24 7.91
CA LEU A 107 -9.23 12.99 8.26
C LEU A 107 -8.35 12.30 9.30
N PRO A 108 -8.86 11.73 10.40
CA PRO A 108 -8.05 10.89 11.30
C PRO A 108 -7.40 9.70 10.61
N GLY A 109 -8.10 9.01 9.69
CA GLY A 109 -7.53 7.92 8.92
C GLY A 109 -6.34 8.36 8.07
N ILE A 110 -6.47 9.50 7.36
CA ILE A 110 -5.38 10.10 6.57
C ILE A 110 -4.22 10.52 7.48
N TYR A 111 -4.50 11.11 8.65
CA TYR A 111 -3.48 11.48 9.61
C TYR A 111 -2.69 10.28 10.12
N LEU A 112 -3.36 9.20 10.48
CA LEU A 112 -2.71 7.95 10.90
C LEU A 112 -1.87 7.35 9.77
N THR A 113 -2.36 7.37 8.53
CA THR A 113 -1.59 6.93 7.35
C THR A 113 -0.29 7.73 7.22
N ALA A 114 -0.35 9.04 7.41
CA ALA A 114 0.83 9.90 7.37
C ALA A 114 1.81 9.59 8.51
N ARG A 115 1.33 9.36 9.73
CA ARG A 115 2.16 9.10 10.91
C ARG A 115 2.88 7.75 10.86
N PHE A 116 2.25 6.75 10.26
CA PHE A 116 2.85 5.42 10.11
C PHE A 116 3.66 5.24 8.82
N GLY A 117 3.81 6.26 7.97
CA GLY A 117 4.45 6.15 6.66
C GLY A 117 5.92 5.69 6.66
N LEU A 118 6.64 5.79 7.79
CA LEU A 118 8.06 5.38 7.90
C LEU A 118 8.27 3.95 8.41
N PHE A 119 7.21 3.21 8.82
CA PHE A 119 7.38 1.90 9.47
C PHE A 119 8.19 0.90 8.63
N ALA A 120 7.95 0.88 7.32
CA ALA A 120 8.65 -0.03 6.42
C ALA A 120 10.15 0.32 6.29
N ALA A 121 10.51 1.62 6.30
CA ALA A 121 11.90 2.04 6.36
C ALA A 121 12.59 1.58 7.64
N GLN A 122 11.90 1.67 8.78
CA GLN A 122 12.42 1.23 10.09
C GLN A 122 12.72 -0.28 10.10
N ILE A 123 11.90 -1.09 9.42
CA ILE A 123 12.14 -2.53 9.29
C ILE A 123 13.26 -2.81 8.28
N MET A 124 13.25 -2.15 7.13
CA MET A 124 14.17 -2.43 6.04
C MET A 124 15.61 -1.97 6.32
N PHE A 125 15.78 -0.85 7.02
CA PHE A 125 17.08 -0.20 7.19
C PHE A 125 17.60 -0.18 8.63
N GLU A 126 16.71 -0.29 9.63
CA GLU A 126 17.08 -0.24 11.05
C GLU A 126 16.90 -1.61 11.74
N ASP A 127 16.47 -2.65 11.01
CA ASP A 127 16.18 -3.99 11.54
C ASP A 127 15.18 -3.99 12.72
N ASN A 128 14.33 -2.98 12.79
CA ASN A 128 13.35 -2.86 13.86
C ASN A 128 12.32 -3.98 13.82
N LYS A 129 11.92 -4.46 15.00
CA LYS A 129 10.81 -5.40 15.15
C LYS A 129 9.47 -4.68 14.93
N VAL A 130 8.39 -5.43 14.80
CA VAL A 130 7.03 -4.95 14.48
C VAL A 130 6.63 -3.72 15.32
N PHE A 131 6.52 -3.85 16.63
CA PHE A 131 6.08 -2.76 17.51
C PHE A 131 7.09 -1.60 17.58
N GLN A 132 8.37 -1.91 17.50
CA GLN A 132 9.43 -0.92 17.51
C GLN A 132 9.37 -0.07 16.22
N SER A 133 9.12 -0.67 15.06
CA SER A 133 8.99 0.05 13.79
C SER A 133 7.78 0.99 13.78
N ILE A 134 6.66 0.56 14.38
CA ILE A 134 5.44 1.36 14.51
C ILE A 134 5.70 2.56 15.43
N GLY A 135 6.27 2.33 16.63
CA GLY A 135 6.62 3.38 17.58
C GLY A 135 7.63 4.37 17.00
N SER A 136 8.72 3.87 16.38
CA SER A 136 9.73 4.73 15.75
C SER A 136 9.16 5.54 14.58
N SER A 137 8.24 4.98 13.78
CA SER A 137 7.56 5.74 12.74
C SER A 137 6.76 6.90 13.33
N TRP A 138 6.00 6.64 14.39
CA TRP A 138 5.21 7.66 15.09
C TRP A 138 6.08 8.78 15.66
N GLU A 139 7.14 8.45 16.37
CA GLU A 139 8.07 9.42 16.98
C GLU A 139 8.79 10.26 15.92
N LYS A 140 9.37 9.61 14.92
CA LYS A 140 10.14 10.28 13.86
C LYS A 140 9.32 11.17 12.93
N THR A 141 8.02 10.94 12.85
CA THR A 141 7.11 11.79 12.07
C THR A 141 6.47 12.92 12.88
N ASP A 142 6.75 13.05 14.18
CA ASP A 142 6.05 13.98 15.07
C ASP A 142 6.21 15.44 14.66
N GLU A 143 7.43 15.89 14.50
CA GLU A 143 7.74 17.28 14.10
C GLU A 143 7.25 17.62 12.68
N HIS A 144 7.09 16.61 11.83
CA HIS A 144 6.70 16.78 10.43
C HIS A 144 5.24 16.35 10.16
N GLY A 145 4.51 15.95 11.21
CA GLY A 145 3.18 15.33 11.10
C GLY A 145 2.18 16.16 10.29
N SER A 146 2.13 17.47 10.49
CA SER A 146 1.23 18.36 9.75
C SER A 146 1.57 18.44 8.25
N LYS A 147 2.86 18.52 7.90
CA LYS A 147 3.30 18.53 6.49
C LYS A 147 3.01 17.20 5.82
N LEU A 148 3.33 16.09 6.47
CA LEU A 148 3.06 14.75 5.96
C LEU A 148 1.57 14.51 5.78
N PHE A 149 0.74 14.96 6.72
CA PHE A 149 -0.72 14.91 6.61
C PHE A 149 -1.21 15.64 5.35
N VAL A 150 -0.73 16.86 5.11
CA VAL A 150 -1.13 17.64 3.92
C VAL A 150 -0.72 16.93 2.63
N PHE A 151 0.53 16.43 2.54
CA PHE A 151 0.94 15.65 1.37
C PHE A 151 0.10 14.40 1.19
N THR A 152 -0.10 13.62 2.25
CA THR A 152 -0.93 12.41 2.20
C THR A 152 -2.35 12.74 1.77
N LEU A 153 -2.95 13.81 2.31
CA LEU A 153 -4.29 14.29 1.93
C LEU A 153 -4.36 14.64 0.44
N ILE A 154 -3.37 15.39 -0.08
CA ILE A 154 -3.34 15.78 -1.50
C ILE A 154 -3.27 14.53 -2.39
N PHE A 155 -2.31 13.62 -2.14
CA PHE A 155 -2.14 12.44 -2.98
C PHE A 155 -3.35 11.49 -2.90
N MET A 156 -3.92 11.28 -1.71
CA MET A 156 -5.13 10.47 -1.56
C MET A 156 -6.35 11.12 -2.24
N SER A 157 -6.46 12.45 -2.19
CA SER A 157 -7.50 13.18 -2.91
C SER A 157 -7.35 13.03 -4.44
N LEU A 158 -6.12 13.07 -4.96
CA LEU A 158 -5.84 12.86 -6.37
C LEU A 158 -6.20 11.43 -6.81
N ILE A 159 -5.88 10.42 -6.00
CA ILE A 159 -6.28 9.03 -6.26
C ILE A 159 -7.81 8.93 -6.31
N LEU A 160 -8.49 9.46 -5.29
CA LEU A 160 -9.96 9.41 -5.20
C LEU A 160 -10.65 10.13 -6.37
N ILE A 161 -10.21 11.35 -6.70
CA ILE A 161 -10.78 12.13 -7.80
C ILE A 161 -10.56 11.40 -9.14
N SER A 162 -9.35 10.88 -9.36
CA SER A 162 -9.04 10.09 -10.56
C SER A 162 -9.90 8.84 -10.65
N ALA A 163 -10.10 8.13 -9.53
CA ALA A 163 -10.94 6.94 -9.46
C ALA A 163 -12.41 7.27 -9.78
N LEU A 164 -12.94 8.37 -9.24
CA LEU A 164 -14.32 8.80 -9.50
C LEU A 164 -14.53 9.19 -10.96
N ILE A 165 -13.60 9.97 -11.55
CA ILE A 165 -13.70 10.40 -12.95
C ILE A 165 -13.63 9.20 -13.90
N LEU A 166 -12.62 8.32 -13.70
CA LEU A 166 -12.41 7.18 -14.59
C LEU A 166 -13.47 6.09 -14.38
N GLY A 167 -13.91 5.91 -13.14
CA GLY A 167 -15.01 5.01 -12.82
C GLY A 167 -16.32 5.40 -13.51
N ALA A 168 -16.54 6.72 -13.72
CA ALA A 168 -17.71 7.21 -14.44
C ALA A 168 -17.60 7.09 -15.97
N ILE A 169 -16.38 7.04 -16.52
CA ILE A 169 -16.13 7.06 -17.97
C ILE A 169 -15.89 5.65 -18.51
N ILE A 170 -15.17 4.83 -17.77
CA ILE A 170 -14.75 3.48 -18.21
C ILE A 170 -15.76 2.46 -17.69
N PRO A 171 -16.36 1.62 -18.56
CA PRO A 171 -17.26 0.57 -18.11
C PRO A 171 -16.61 -0.38 -17.11
N ALA A 172 -17.40 -0.85 -16.12
CA ALA A 172 -16.94 -1.82 -15.13
C ALA A 172 -16.38 -3.07 -15.80
N GLY A 173 -15.23 -3.52 -15.32
CA GLY A 173 -14.53 -4.69 -15.84
C GLY A 173 -13.02 -4.66 -15.59
N ILE A 174 -12.34 -5.69 -16.07
CA ILE A 174 -10.90 -5.88 -15.84
C ILE A 174 -10.05 -4.68 -16.33
N ILE A 175 -10.44 -4.04 -17.43
CA ILE A 175 -9.72 -2.88 -18.00
C ILE A 175 -9.84 -1.68 -17.05
N GLN A 176 -11.03 -1.41 -16.52
CA GLN A 176 -11.24 -0.34 -15.54
C GLN A 176 -10.38 -0.57 -14.30
N ILE A 177 -10.43 -1.77 -13.73
CA ILE A 177 -9.65 -2.14 -12.53
C ILE A 177 -8.15 -1.95 -12.80
N ALA A 178 -7.64 -2.45 -13.93
CA ALA A 178 -6.24 -2.31 -14.30
C ALA A 178 -5.80 -0.84 -14.41
N ILE A 179 -6.61 0.00 -15.04
CA ILE A 179 -6.31 1.44 -15.19
C ILE A 179 -6.33 2.13 -13.82
N LEU A 180 -7.30 1.82 -12.96
CA LEU A 180 -7.38 2.39 -11.63
C LEU A 180 -6.18 1.99 -10.77
N SER A 181 -5.77 0.72 -10.78
CA SER A 181 -4.56 0.26 -10.09
C SER A 181 -3.30 0.97 -10.62
N ILE A 182 -3.14 1.13 -11.93
CA ILE A 182 -2.01 1.87 -12.50
C ILE A 182 -1.96 3.30 -11.97
N ILE A 183 -3.09 3.99 -11.94
CA ILE A 183 -3.18 5.38 -11.48
C ILE A 183 -2.89 5.48 -9.98
N GLU A 184 -3.37 4.56 -9.18
CA GLU A 184 -3.03 4.49 -7.77
C GLU A 184 -1.51 4.49 -7.58
N TYR A 185 -0.78 3.61 -8.27
CA TYR A 185 0.68 3.55 -8.14
C TYR A 185 1.42 4.75 -8.73
N ILE A 186 0.85 5.46 -9.71
CA ILE A 186 1.38 6.74 -10.19
C ILE A 186 1.42 7.79 -9.07
N PHE A 187 0.49 7.74 -8.12
CA PHE A 187 0.46 8.67 -6.98
C PHE A 187 1.12 8.10 -5.72
N VAL A 188 0.94 6.82 -5.42
CA VAL A 188 1.52 6.17 -4.22
C VAL A 188 3.04 6.15 -4.25
N ILE A 189 3.66 5.90 -5.42
CA ILE A 189 5.12 5.85 -5.54
C ILE A 189 5.77 7.21 -5.25
N PRO A 190 5.34 8.35 -5.82
CA PRO A 190 5.88 9.66 -5.45
C PRO A 190 5.62 10.05 -3.99
N LEU A 191 4.45 9.72 -3.44
CA LEU A 191 4.17 9.93 -2.02
C LEU A 191 5.17 9.15 -1.15
N GLY A 192 5.42 7.89 -1.47
CA GLY A 192 6.42 7.08 -0.77
C GLY A 192 7.83 7.68 -0.87
N TYR A 193 8.18 8.31 -1.99
CA TYR A 193 9.46 9.00 -2.14
C TYR A 193 9.58 10.23 -1.24
N ILE A 194 8.48 10.95 -0.97
CA ILE A 194 8.45 12.04 0.02
C ILE A 194 8.79 11.50 1.42
N PHE A 195 8.21 10.37 1.81
CA PHE A 195 8.55 9.72 3.08
C PHE A 195 10.01 9.25 3.12
N PHE A 196 10.54 8.76 2.00
CA PHE A 196 11.94 8.37 1.89
C PHE A 196 12.88 9.57 2.09
N THR A 197 12.58 10.71 1.50
CA THR A 197 13.40 11.93 1.68
C THR A 197 13.39 12.41 3.13
N LEU A 198 12.24 12.34 3.81
CA LEU A 198 12.18 12.61 5.24
C LEU A 198 13.03 11.61 6.06
N TYR A 199 12.87 10.30 5.80
CA TYR A 199 13.68 9.28 6.47
C TYR A 199 15.17 9.58 6.35
N LYS A 200 15.63 9.97 5.15
CA LYS A 200 17.03 10.29 4.89
C LYS A 200 17.48 11.54 5.64
N SER A 201 16.67 12.61 5.70
CA SER A 201 17.01 13.83 6.44
C SER A 201 17.17 13.56 7.94
N LEU A 202 16.29 12.78 8.53
CA LEU A 202 16.35 12.39 9.95
C LEU A 202 17.55 11.48 10.30
N LYS A 203 18.17 10.87 9.31
CA LYS A 203 19.38 10.04 9.51
C LYS A 203 20.68 10.82 9.35
N SER A 204 20.61 12.00 8.76
CA SER A 204 21.78 12.89 8.53
C SER A 204 22.00 13.90 9.67
N GLU A 205 21.06 14.02 10.59
CA GLU A 205 21.16 14.77 11.85
C GLU A 205 21.75 13.90 12.98
#